data_4a1904dd1d1449f3236b481d6833d402
#
_entry.id   4a1904dd1d1449f3236b481d6833d402
#
_cell.length_a   1.000
_cell.length_b   1.000
_cell.length_c   1.000
_cell.angle_alpha   90.00
_cell.angle_beta   90.00
_cell.angle_gamma   90.00
#
_symmetry.space_group_name_H-M   'P 1'
#
loop_
_entity.id
_entity.type
_entity.pdbx_description
1 polymer ?
#
loop_
_entity_poly.entity_id
_entity_poly.type
_entity_poly.pdbx_seq_one_letter_code
_entity_poly.pdbx_strand_id
1 'polypeptide(L)'
;MKQYNKVLTIAGSDSGGGAGVQADIKTISACGCYAASAITAITVQNTLGVSAVHGVPVEILEGQIEAVLSDIGANAIKIGMLHSSEVVRCVRKMLDKFEARNVVLDPVMVSTSGHRLIEEEAIASLVSDLLPRARVITPNIPEAEILLGGEKLSVQKELPDAAKRLADKCGASVLLKAGHLTEEKLVDIFYDVEDGKIYELPSARIHTKNTHGTGCTLSSAFASMLAKGLPLPEAAAAAKNYINDAIIAGAEYEIGHGFGPVKHFWALWKD
;
A
#
# COMPACT_ATOMS: atom_id res chain seq x y z
N MET A 1 20.40 -12.31 21.52
CA MET A 1 19.00 -12.76 21.26
C MET A 1 18.66 -12.47 19.80
N LYS A 2 17.92 -13.35 19.12
CA LYS A 2 17.43 -13.10 17.75
C LYS A 2 16.29 -12.08 17.81
N GLN A 3 16.29 -11.13 16.88
CA GLN A 3 15.20 -10.13 16.76
C GLN A 3 14.49 -10.30 15.42
N TYR A 4 13.17 -10.05 15.42
CA TYR A 4 12.40 -9.95 14.18
C TYR A 4 12.54 -8.55 13.57
N ASN A 5 12.56 -8.48 12.23
CA ASN A 5 12.19 -7.26 11.53
C ASN A 5 10.69 -7.06 11.68
N LYS A 6 10.27 -5.91 12.20
CA LYS A 6 8.88 -5.63 12.61
C LYS A 6 8.27 -4.59 11.70
N VAL A 7 7.06 -4.86 11.21
CA VAL A 7 6.27 -3.91 10.41
C VAL A 7 4.92 -3.70 11.07
N LEU A 8 4.59 -2.43 11.33
CA LEU A 8 3.24 -2.04 11.74
C LEU A 8 2.43 -1.69 10.49
N THR A 9 1.28 -2.32 10.28
CA THR A 9 0.28 -1.85 9.32
C THR A 9 -0.78 -1.01 10.01
N ILE A 10 -1.11 0.16 9.42
CA ILE A 10 -2.19 1.06 9.84
C ILE A 10 -3.16 1.13 8.66
N ALA A 11 -4.27 0.39 8.72
CA ALA A 11 -5.20 0.28 7.60
C ALA A 11 -6.59 -0.23 8.02
N GLY A 12 -7.53 -0.21 7.10
CA GLY A 12 -8.84 -0.83 7.28
C GLY A 12 -8.78 -2.35 7.24
N SER A 13 -9.77 -3.01 7.84
CA SER A 13 -9.93 -4.46 7.86
C SER A 13 -10.86 -4.90 6.72
N ASP A 14 -10.41 -5.83 5.88
CA ASP A 14 -11.21 -6.50 4.85
C ASP A 14 -11.69 -7.86 5.35
N SER A 15 -13.01 -8.00 5.60
CA SER A 15 -13.61 -9.26 6.06
C SER A 15 -13.46 -10.41 5.04
N GLY A 16 -13.31 -10.10 3.75
CA GLY A 16 -13.01 -11.07 2.69
C GLY A 16 -11.56 -11.57 2.72
N GLY A 17 -10.68 -10.87 3.44
CA GLY A 17 -9.30 -11.29 3.68
C GLY A 17 -8.33 -11.06 2.53
N GLY A 18 -8.77 -10.44 1.42
CA GLY A 18 -7.95 -10.24 0.22
C GLY A 18 -7.14 -8.94 0.21
N ALA A 19 -7.56 -7.93 0.98
CA ALA A 19 -6.94 -6.60 1.07
C ALA A 19 -6.81 -6.15 2.52
N GLY A 20 -6.56 -4.86 2.76
CA GLY A 20 -6.47 -4.26 4.08
C GLY A 20 -5.45 -4.93 4.99
N VAL A 21 -5.64 -4.82 6.30
CA VAL A 21 -4.73 -5.41 7.30
C VAL A 21 -4.53 -6.92 7.12
N GLN A 22 -5.52 -7.63 6.57
CA GLN A 22 -5.41 -9.07 6.31
C GLN A 22 -4.39 -9.38 5.23
N ALA A 23 -4.43 -8.68 4.09
CA ALA A 23 -3.42 -8.80 3.05
C ALA A 23 -2.05 -8.35 3.55
N ASP A 24 -2.01 -7.27 4.33
CA ASP A 24 -0.78 -6.72 4.90
C ASP A 24 -0.10 -7.74 5.82
N ILE A 25 -0.83 -8.30 6.80
CA ILE A 25 -0.31 -9.31 7.73
C ILE A 25 0.18 -10.55 6.98
N LYS A 26 -0.59 -11.05 6.00
CA LYS A 26 -0.19 -12.20 5.17
C LYS A 26 1.12 -11.91 4.44
N THR A 27 1.22 -10.75 3.79
CA THR A 27 2.39 -10.33 3.02
C THR A 27 3.61 -10.13 3.89
N ILE A 28 3.48 -9.37 4.99
CA ILE A 28 4.56 -9.10 5.94
C ILE A 28 5.11 -10.42 6.51
N SER A 29 4.20 -11.34 6.89
CA SER A 29 4.57 -12.66 7.40
C SER A 29 5.25 -13.53 6.34
N ALA A 30 4.72 -13.55 5.11
CA ALA A 30 5.33 -14.29 4.00
C ALA A 30 6.71 -13.73 3.60
N CYS A 31 6.92 -12.41 3.77
CA CYS A 31 8.23 -11.79 3.63
C CYS A 31 9.16 -12.05 4.84
N GLY A 32 8.78 -12.83 5.85
CA GLY A 32 9.61 -13.19 6.99
C GLY A 32 9.77 -12.09 8.04
N CYS A 33 8.83 -11.15 8.11
CA CYS A 33 8.76 -10.10 9.12
C CYS A 33 7.65 -10.38 10.16
N TYR A 34 7.77 -9.81 11.34
CA TYR A 34 6.70 -9.78 12.33
C TYR A 34 5.71 -8.68 11.99
N ALA A 35 4.43 -9.02 11.86
CA ALA A 35 3.36 -8.09 11.55
C ALA A 35 2.61 -7.67 12.82
N ALA A 36 2.54 -6.37 13.09
CA ALA A 36 1.62 -5.75 14.03
C ALA A 36 0.59 -4.92 13.25
N SER A 37 -0.57 -4.62 13.84
CA SER A 37 -1.62 -3.86 13.16
C SER A 37 -2.31 -2.83 14.06
N ALA A 38 -2.71 -1.71 13.45
CA ALA A 38 -3.66 -0.74 13.99
C ALA A 38 -4.79 -0.57 12.97
N ILE A 39 -6.02 -0.87 13.37
CA ILE A 39 -7.18 -0.93 12.49
C ILE A 39 -7.86 0.44 12.46
N THR A 40 -8.02 1.03 11.27
CA THR A 40 -8.65 2.33 11.07
C THR A 40 -10.16 2.24 10.86
N ALA A 41 -10.62 1.15 10.24
CA ALA A 41 -12.04 0.89 9.98
C ALA A 41 -12.27 -0.62 9.79
N ILE A 42 -13.49 -1.05 10.03
CA ILE A 42 -13.97 -2.41 9.74
C ILE A 42 -14.88 -2.34 8.52
N THR A 43 -14.65 -3.17 7.51
CA THR A 43 -15.53 -3.24 6.34
C THR A 43 -16.38 -4.50 6.34
N VAL A 44 -17.58 -4.40 5.81
CA VAL A 44 -18.39 -5.53 5.39
C VAL A 44 -18.10 -5.74 3.92
N GLN A 45 -17.19 -6.65 3.62
CA GLN A 45 -16.60 -6.77 2.29
C GLN A 45 -16.41 -8.24 1.92
N ASN A 46 -16.59 -8.52 0.63
CA ASN A 46 -16.28 -9.80 -0.01
C ASN A 46 -15.74 -9.54 -1.42
N THR A 47 -15.64 -10.60 -2.27
CA THR A 47 -15.11 -10.48 -3.64
C THR A 47 -15.99 -9.66 -4.58
N LEU A 48 -17.27 -9.41 -4.25
CA LEU A 48 -18.21 -8.63 -5.05
C LEU A 48 -18.12 -7.12 -4.72
N GLY A 49 -17.63 -6.74 -3.53
CA GLY A 49 -17.46 -5.34 -3.14
C GLY A 49 -17.61 -5.08 -1.66
N VAL A 50 -17.69 -3.78 -1.34
CA VAL A 50 -17.87 -3.24 0.02
C VAL A 50 -19.32 -2.81 0.18
N SER A 51 -20.03 -3.36 1.19
CA SER A 51 -21.42 -3.01 1.50
C SER A 51 -21.57 -2.07 2.70
N ALA A 52 -20.59 -2.05 3.62
CA ALA A 52 -20.57 -1.11 4.74
C ALA A 52 -19.14 -0.86 5.24
N VAL A 53 -18.94 0.31 5.85
CA VAL A 53 -17.68 0.69 6.50
C VAL A 53 -18.03 1.28 7.87
N HIS A 54 -17.35 0.80 8.92
CA HIS A 54 -17.43 1.36 10.26
C HIS A 54 -16.06 1.84 10.71
N GLY A 55 -15.90 3.15 10.89
CA GLY A 55 -14.67 3.76 11.40
C GLY A 55 -14.41 3.33 12.85
N VAL A 56 -13.18 2.96 13.15
CA VAL A 56 -12.75 2.77 14.54
C VAL A 56 -12.63 4.14 15.20
N PRO A 57 -13.13 4.36 16.43
CA PRO A 57 -12.97 5.62 17.14
C PRO A 57 -11.50 6.06 17.20
N VAL A 58 -11.26 7.36 16.97
CA VAL A 58 -9.90 7.89 16.78
C VAL A 58 -9.03 7.66 18.01
N GLU A 59 -9.60 7.75 19.22
CA GLU A 59 -8.93 7.47 20.48
C GLU A 59 -8.50 5.99 20.60
N ILE A 60 -9.28 5.07 20.02
CA ILE A 60 -8.91 3.65 19.99
C ILE A 60 -7.79 3.41 18.96
N LEU A 61 -7.85 4.09 17.80
CA LEU A 61 -6.77 4.02 16.81
C LEU A 61 -5.46 4.57 17.39
N GLU A 62 -5.51 5.74 18.04
CA GLU A 62 -4.35 6.31 18.74
C GLU A 62 -3.76 5.33 19.75
N GLY A 63 -4.63 4.73 20.58
CA GLY A 63 -4.24 3.71 21.58
C GLY A 63 -3.60 2.47 20.97
N GLN A 64 -4.10 1.97 19.83
CA GLN A 64 -3.52 0.83 19.10
C GLN A 64 -2.08 1.15 18.64
N ILE A 65 -1.89 2.31 18.00
CA ILE A 65 -0.58 2.75 17.49
C ILE A 65 0.38 2.94 18.67
N GLU A 66 -0.07 3.60 19.74
CA GLU A 66 0.72 3.80 20.95
C GLU A 66 1.18 2.48 21.57
N ALA A 67 0.25 1.55 21.77
CA ALA A 67 0.55 0.26 22.39
C ALA A 67 1.60 -0.53 21.60
N VAL A 68 1.51 -0.51 20.26
CA VAL A 68 2.50 -1.20 19.42
C VAL A 68 3.85 -0.48 19.43
N LEU A 69 3.86 0.83 19.20
CA LEU A 69 5.13 1.56 19.02
C LEU A 69 5.89 1.75 20.33
N SER A 70 5.21 1.87 21.47
CA SER A 70 5.87 2.05 22.78
C SER A 70 6.50 0.79 23.36
N ASP A 71 5.99 -0.41 23.01
CA ASP A 71 6.46 -1.68 23.53
C ASP A 71 7.18 -2.51 22.46
N ILE A 72 6.47 -2.85 21.38
CA ILE A 72 6.99 -3.71 20.30
C ILE A 72 7.96 -2.95 19.42
N GLY A 73 7.62 -1.71 19.08
CA GLY A 73 8.30 -0.90 18.07
C GLY A 73 8.06 -1.38 16.64
N ALA A 74 8.53 -0.62 15.65
CA ALA A 74 8.48 -1.00 14.25
C ALA A 74 9.75 -0.55 13.50
N ASN A 75 10.26 -1.40 12.60
CA ASN A 75 11.38 -1.07 11.70
C ASN A 75 10.87 -0.36 10.44
N ALA A 76 9.61 -0.62 10.06
CA ALA A 76 8.87 0.11 9.02
C ALA A 76 7.38 0.17 9.38
N ILE A 77 6.69 1.17 8.82
CA ILE A 77 5.23 1.33 8.95
C ILE A 77 4.63 1.33 7.54
N LYS A 78 3.62 0.49 7.32
CA LYS A 78 2.79 0.56 6.12
C LYS A 78 1.48 1.25 6.47
N ILE A 79 1.09 2.24 5.69
CA ILE A 79 -0.21 2.91 5.82
C ILE A 79 -1.05 2.59 4.60
N GLY A 80 -2.30 2.18 4.84
CA GLY A 80 -3.29 1.93 3.78
C GLY A 80 -4.49 2.87 3.91
N MET A 81 -5.71 2.31 3.89
CA MET A 81 -6.96 3.06 3.94
C MET A 81 -7.10 3.91 5.21
N LEU A 82 -7.27 5.23 5.02
CA LEU A 82 -7.60 6.22 6.05
C LEU A 82 -8.87 6.96 5.59
N HIS A 83 -10.00 6.70 6.23
CA HIS A 83 -11.31 7.10 5.73
C HIS A 83 -11.68 8.56 5.99
N SER A 84 -11.13 9.21 7.02
CA SER A 84 -11.47 10.58 7.43
C SER A 84 -10.26 11.46 7.73
N SER A 85 -10.45 12.79 7.69
CA SER A 85 -9.42 13.76 8.05
C SER A 85 -8.92 13.62 9.49
N GLU A 86 -9.79 13.21 10.40
CA GLU A 86 -9.41 12.99 11.81
C GLU A 86 -8.46 11.82 11.96
N VAL A 87 -8.73 10.72 11.23
CA VAL A 87 -7.86 9.55 11.18
C VAL A 87 -6.50 9.91 10.59
N VAL A 88 -6.47 10.69 9.49
CA VAL A 88 -5.22 11.18 8.87
C VAL A 88 -4.38 11.97 9.89
N ARG A 89 -4.99 12.94 10.58
CA ARG A 89 -4.32 13.76 11.59
C ARG A 89 -3.84 12.94 12.80
N CYS A 90 -4.63 11.95 13.23
CA CYS A 90 -4.22 11.03 14.29
C CYS A 90 -2.97 10.25 13.90
N VAL A 91 -2.97 9.63 12.72
CA VAL A 91 -1.81 8.88 12.22
C VAL A 91 -0.59 9.80 12.10
N ARG A 92 -0.75 11.00 11.52
CA ARG A 92 0.33 11.99 11.44
C ARG A 92 0.92 12.31 12.82
N LYS A 93 0.08 12.62 13.81
CA LYS A 93 0.51 12.90 15.19
C LYS A 93 1.34 11.74 15.77
N MET A 94 0.92 10.51 15.52
CA MET A 94 1.61 9.33 16.04
C MET A 94 2.94 9.07 15.33
N LEU A 95 3.02 9.28 14.01
CA LEU A 95 4.29 9.21 13.28
C LEU A 95 5.31 10.22 13.81
N ASP A 96 4.87 11.43 14.14
CA ASP A 96 5.74 12.48 14.71
C ASP A 96 6.17 12.13 16.13
N LYS A 97 5.24 11.67 16.98
CA LYS A 97 5.51 11.29 18.37
C LYS A 97 6.58 10.20 18.48
N PHE A 98 6.55 9.22 17.58
CA PHE A 98 7.48 8.08 17.58
C PHE A 98 8.62 8.22 16.56
N GLU A 99 8.80 9.39 15.95
CA GLU A 99 9.86 9.70 14.99
C GLU A 99 9.99 8.65 13.87
N ALA A 100 8.83 8.17 13.36
CA ALA A 100 8.79 7.12 12.35
C ALA A 100 9.49 7.54 11.05
N ARG A 101 10.39 6.70 10.53
CA ARG A 101 11.24 7.04 9.36
C ARG A 101 10.92 6.23 8.12
N ASN A 102 10.74 4.91 8.25
CA ASN A 102 10.46 4.01 7.14
C ASN A 102 8.94 3.87 6.94
N VAL A 103 8.29 4.93 6.47
CA VAL A 103 6.84 4.95 6.25
C VAL A 103 6.55 4.73 4.77
N VAL A 104 5.85 3.64 4.44
CA VAL A 104 5.31 3.34 3.11
C VAL A 104 3.81 3.62 3.13
N LEU A 105 3.36 4.59 2.34
CA LEU A 105 1.97 5.00 2.27
C LEU A 105 1.36 4.62 0.92
N ASP A 106 0.37 3.73 0.95
CA ASP A 106 -0.49 3.43 -0.18
C ASP A 106 -1.72 4.35 -0.11
N PRO A 107 -1.86 5.36 -1.01
CA PRO A 107 -2.89 6.39 -0.89
C PRO A 107 -4.24 5.86 -1.40
N VAL A 108 -4.78 4.86 -0.69
CA VAL A 108 -6.01 4.15 -1.10
C VAL A 108 -7.20 5.10 -1.08
N MET A 109 -7.74 5.41 -2.27
CA MET A 109 -8.91 6.28 -2.43
C MET A 109 -10.16 5.52 -2.86
N VAL A 110 -9.99 4.44 -3.65
CA VAL A 110 -11.08 3.65 -4.21
C VAL A 110 -10.75 2.16 -4.10
N SER A 111 -11.73 1.33 -3.79
CA SER A 111 -11.57 -0.13 -3.79
C SER A 111 -11.45 -0.69 -5.22
N THR A 112 -10.98 -1.93 -5.35
CA THR A 112 -10.93 -2.64 -6.65
C THR A 112 -12.32 -2.73 -7.30
N SER A 113 -13.39 -2.76 -6.52
CA SER A 113 -14.78 -2.76 -6.99
C SER A 113 -15.34 -1.36 -7.32
N GLY A 114 -14.53 -0.30 -7.23
CA GLY A 114 -14.94 1.09 -7.53
C GLY A 114 -15.63 1.82 -6.38
N HIS A 115 -15.73 1.22 -5.18
CA HIS A 115 -16.30 1.89 -4.02
C HIS A 115 -15.32 2.92 -3.44
N ARG A 116 -15.80 4.15 -3.19
CA ARG A 116 -14.99 5.21 -2.56
C ARG A 116 -14.73 4.87 -1.09
N LEU A 117 -13.46 4.87 -0.69
CA LEU A 117 -12.99 4.47 0.63
C LEU A 117 -12.49 5.64 1.50
N ILE A 118 -12.42 6.84 0.94
CA ILE A 118 -11.93 8.05 1.60
C ILE A 118 -12.91 9.19 1.35
N GLU A 119 -13.16 10.02 2.36
CA GLU A 119 -13.91 11.25 2.23
C GLU A 119 -13.13 12.29 1.42
N GLU A 120 -13.83 13.17 0.69
CA GLU A 120 -13.17 14.17 -0.17
C GLU A 120 -12.27 15.12 0.63
N GLU A 121 -12.75 15.55 1.77
CA GLU A 121 -12.03 16.41 2.70
C GLU A 121 -10.77 15.74 3.27
N ALA A 122 -10.80 14.41 3.41
CA ALA A 122 -9.66 13.63 3.88
C ALA A 122 -8.54 13.55 2.85
N ILE A 123 -8.81 13.68 1.55
CA ILE A 123 -7.78 13.74 0.50
C ILE A 123 -6.90 14.98 0.70
N ALA A 124 -7.50 16.14 1.01
CA ALA A 124 -6.73 17.35 1.27
C ALA A 124 -5.80 17.17 2.49
N SER A 125 -6.32 16.62 3.59
CA SER A 125 -5.51 16.30 4.78
C SER A 125 -4.43 15.26 4.49
N LEU A 126 -4.73 14.24 3.67
CA LEU A 126 -3.74 13.27 3.24
C LEU A 126 -2.56 13.94 2.52
N VAL A 127 -2.86 14.84 1.57
CA VAL A 127 -1.86 15.56 0.78
C VAL A 127 -1.05 16.52 1.63
N SER A 128 -1.69 17.32 2.49
CA SER A 128 -1.01 18.36 3.27
C SER A 128 -0.26 17.81 4.48
N ASP A 129 -0.85 16.84 5.17
CA ASP A 129 -0.41 16.47 6.50
C ASP A 129 0.39 15.15 6.51
N LEU A 130 0.05 14.18 5.66
CA LEU A 130 0.59 12.84 5.78
C LEU A 130 1.56 12.44 4.66
N LEU A 131 1.30 12.81 3.39
CA LEU A 131 2.22 12.48 2.30
C LEU A 131 3.64 12.99 2.55
N PRO A 132 3.88 14.20 3.10
CA PRO A 132 5.23 14.68 3.42
C PRO A 132 5.94 13.89 4.52
N ARG A 133 5.22 13.02 5.25
CA ARG A 133 5.78 12.14 6.29
C ARG A 133 6.11 10.75 5.78
N ALA A 134 5.67 10.42 4.58
CA ALA A 134 6.02 9.16 3.94
C ALA A 134 7.47 9.20 3.41
N ARG A 135 8.19 8.10 3.54
CA ARG A 135 9.44 7.89 2.81
C ARG A 135 9.16 7.48 1.37
N VAL A 136 8.08 6.71 1.19
CA VAL A 136 7.62 6.23 -0.12
C VAL A 136 6.11 6.27 -0.18
N ILE A 137 5.58 6.71 -1.32
CA ILE A 137 4.16 6.57 -1.68
C ILE A 137 4.01 5.61 -2.85
N THR A 138 2.89 4.86 -2.90
CA THR A 138 2.67 3.82 -3.92
C THR A 138 1.35 4.02 -4.70
N PRO A 139 1.14 5.18 -5.37
CA PRO A 139 -0.10 5.44 -6.07
C PRO A 139 -0.27 4.55 -7.32
N ASN A 140 -1.51 4.18 -7.61
CA ASN A 140 -1.92 3.70 -8.94
C ASN A 140 -2.25 4.90 -9.86
N ILE A 141 -2.60 4.64 -11.14
CA ILE A 141 -2.91 5.69 -12.11
C ILE A 141 -4.06 6.61 -11.65
N PRO A 142 -5.24 6.10 -11.26
CA PRO A 142 -6.32 6.96 -10.76
C PRO A 142 -5.94 7.81 -9.53
N GLU A 143 -5.19 7.24 -8.61
CA GLU A 143 -4.69 7.94 -7.42
C GLU A 143 -3.67 9.04 -7.80
N ALA A 144 -2.76 8.73 -8.72
CA ALA A 144 -1.79 9.68 -9.25
C ALA A 144 -2.48 10.85 -9.98
N GLU A 145 -3.50 10.58 -10.80
CA GLU A 145 -4.30 11.61 -11.46
C GLU A 145 -4.94 12.57 -10.45
N ILE A 146 -5.55 12.03 -9.39
CA ILE A 146 -6.14 12.85 -8.30
C ILE A 146 -5.06 13.70 -7.62
N LEU A 147 -3.94 13.09 -7.28
CA LEU A 147 -2.83 13.78 -6.63
C LEU A 147 -2.19 14.85 -7.53
N LEU A 148 -2.20 14.69 -8.86
CA LEU A 148 -1.75 15.67 -9.84
C LEU A 148 -2.82 16.72 -10.22
N GLY A 149 -3.97 16.74 -9.54
CA GLY A 149 -5.01 17.74 -9.77
C GLY A 149 -5.98 17.40 -10.90
N GLY A 150 -6.12 16.13 -11.24
CA GLY A 150 -7.06 15.62 -12.23
C GLY A 150 -6.47 15.44 -13.64
N GLU A 151 -5.17 15.63 -13.81
CA GLU A 151 -4.47 15.36 -15.08
C GLU A 151 -4.55 13.88 -15.43
N LYS A 152 -4.89 13.56 -16.67
CA LYS A 152 -5.02 12.18 -17.14
C LYS A 152 -3.68 11.58 -17.55
N LEU A 153 -3.45 10.35 -17.13
CA LEU A 153 -2.29 9.53 -17.48
C LEU A 153 -2.77 8.33 -18.31
N SER A 154 -2.51 8.36 -19.61
CA SER A 154 -3.09 7.40 -20.56
C SER A 154 -2.09 6.43 -21.16
N VAL A 155 -0.80 6.74 -21.11
CA VAL A 155 0.27 5.95 -21.74
C VAL A 155 1.53 5.87 -20.87
N GLN A 156 2.25 4.76 -20.96
CA GLN A 156 3.42 4.49 -20.11
C GLN A 156 4.51 5.56 -20.18
N LYS A 157 4.73 6.18 -21.34
CA LYS A 157 5.76 7.23 -21.52
C LYS A 157 5.56 8.47 -20.66
N GLU A 158 4.38 8.68 -20.11
CA GLU A 158 4.04 9.81 -19.21
C GLU A 158 4.43 9.53 -17.76
N LEU A 159 4.56 8.25 -17.37
CA LEU A 159 4.74 7.85 -15.98
C LEU A 159 6.05 8.34 -15.35
N PRO A 160 7.21 8.38 -16.05
CA PRO A 160 8.45 8.89 -15.45
C PRO A 160 8.35 10.35 -15.01
N ASP A 161 7.77 11.21 -15.86
CA ASP A 161 7.55 12.62 -15.52
C ASP A 161 6.49 12.78 -14.42
N ALA A 162 5.39 12.02 -14.50
CA ALA A 162 4.35 12.02 -13.48
C ALA A 162 4.89 11.60 -12.10
N ALA A 163 5.72 10.56 -12.02
CA ALA A 163 6.33 10.11 -10.78
C ALA A 163 7.23 11.19 -10.16
N LYS A 164 8.03 11.89 -10.98
CA LYS A 164 8.86 12.99 -10.51
C LYS A 164 8.02 14.15 -9.97
N ARG A 165 6.99 14.61 -10.70
CA ARG A 165 6.10 15.69 -10.26
C ARG A 165 5.34 15.34 -8.97
N LEU A 166 4.94 14.07 -8.82
CA LEU A 166 4.35 13.58 -7.57
C LEU A 166 5.37 13.66 -6.43
N ALA A 167 6.60 13.25 -6.66
CA ALA A 167 7.66 13.30 -5.66
C ALA A 167 7.97 14.73 -5.24
N ASP A 168 8.08 15.66 -6.19
CA ASP A 168 8.28 17.09 -5.93
C ASP A 168 7.12 17.67 -5.09
N LYS A 169 5.88 17.24 -5.37
CA LYS A 169 4.69 17.69 -4.63
C LYS A 169 4.59 17.10 -3.22
N CYS A 170 4.98 15.85 -3.05
CA CYS A 170 4.79 15.10 -1.80
C CYS A 170 6.03 15.09 -0.90
N GLY A 171 7.21 15.41 -1.43
CA GLY A 171 8.48 15.30 -0.70
C GLY A 171 8.89 13.86 -0.38
N ALA A 172 8.40 12.87 -1.14
CA ALA A 172 8.59 11.44 -0.91
C ALA A 172 8.98 10.72 -2.20
N SER A 173 9.69 9.59 -2.09
CA SER A 173 9.90 8.69 -3.24
C SER A 173 8.58 8.10 -3.71
N VAL A 174 8.44 7.83 -5.01
CA VAL A 174 7.17 7.42 -5.64
C VAL A 174 7.32 6.11 -6.39
N LEU A 175 6.54 5.10 -6.03
CA LEU A 175 6.33 3.91 -6.84
C LEU A 175 4.98 4.02 -7.57
N LEU A 176 4.99 4.54 -8.80
CA LEU A 176 3.81 4.71 -9.64
C LEU A 176 3.48 3.42 -10.38
N LYS A 177 2.30 2.85 -10.08
CA LYS A 177 1.85 1.54 -10.57
C LYS A 177 1.16 1.65 -11.93
N ALA A 178 1.67 0.96 -12.97
CA ALA A 178 1.16 1.00 -14.36
C ALA A 178 -0.06 0.08 -14.61
N GLY A 179 -0.50 -0.72 -13.65
CA GLY A 179 -1.47 -1.80 -13.84
C GLY A 179 -2.83 -1.40 -14.47
N HIS A 180 -3.22 -0.13 -14.41
CA HIS A 180 -4.46 0.40 -15.01
C HIS A 180 -4.33 0.79 -16.49
N LEU A 181 -3.11 0.85 -17.03
CA LEU A 181 -2.90 1.05 -18.48
C LEU A 181 -3.29 -0.21 -19.23
N THR A 182 -3.37 -0.12 -20.57
CA THR A 182 -3.87 -1.22 -21.42
C THR A 182 -2.77 -2.04 -22.10
N GLU A 183 -1.52 -1.59 -22.02
CA GLU A 183 -0.37 -2.26 -22.64
C GLU A 183 -0.12 -3.65 -22.04
N GLU A 184 0.36 -4.58 -22.90
CA GLU A 184 0.73 -5.94 -22.49
C GLU A 184 2.03 -5.98 -21.67
N LYS A 185 2.96 -5.09 -21.96
CA LYS A 185 4.18 -4.91 -21.18
C LYS A 185 3.99 -3.70 -20.26
N LEU A 186 3.90 -3.94 -18.99
CA LEU A 186 3.74 -2.91 -17.96
C LEU A 186 5.10 -2.54 -17.39
N VAL A 187 5.32 -1.23 -17.14
CA VAL A 187 6.52 -0.73 -16.46
C VAL A 187 6.07 0.18 -15.33
N ASP A 188 6.14 -0.32 -14.09
CA ASP A 188 5.97 0.55 -12.92
C ASP A 188 7.21 1.43 -12.80
N ILE A 189 7.02 2.68 -12.37
CA ILE A 189 8.11 3.65 -12.25
C ILE A 189 8.38 3.91 -10.78
N PHE A 190 9.61 3.66 -10.36
CA PHE A 190 10.08 4.09 -9.05
C PHE A 190 11.01 5.31 -9.21
N TYR A 191 10.58 6.47 -8.70
CA TYR A 191 11.41 7.65 -8.58
C TYR A 191 11.91 7.79 -7.15
N ASP A 192 13.21 7.73 -6.97
CA ASP A 192 13.86 7.87 -5.67
C ASP A 192 14.33 9.32 -5.46
N VAL A 193 13.77 10.01 -4.46
CA VAL A 193 14.17 11.38 -4.12
C VAL A 193 15.55 11.43 -3.44
N GLU A 194 16.01 10.33 -2.85
CA GLU A 194 17.29 10.28 -2.12
C GLU A 194 18.50 10.32 -3.08
N ASP A 195 18.37 9.77 -4.29
CA ASP A 195 19.42 9.77 -5.32
C ASP A 195 19.04 10.50 -6.62
N GLY A 196 17.79 10.95 -6.73
CA GLY A 196 17.27 11.70 -7.88
C GLY A 196 17.08 10.85 -9.14
N LYS A 197 17.02 9.51 -9.04
CA LYS A 197 16.96 8.61 -10.19
C LYS A 197 15.61 7.95 -10.37
N ILE A 198 15.35 7.58 -11.62
CA ILE A 198 14.22 6.76 -12.04
C ILE A 198 14.69 5.32 -12.23
N TYR A 199 13.92 4.39 -11.68
CA TYR A 199 14.09 2.95 -11.83
C TYR A 199 12.84 2.37 -12.50
N GLU A 200 13.03 1.70 -13.63
CA GLU A 200 11.97 1.01 -14.36
C GLU A 200 11.80 -0.42 -13.81
N LEU A 201 10.57 -0.79 -13.49
CA LEU A 201 10.22 -2.10 -12.93
C LEU A 201 9.26 -2.82 -13.90
N PRO A 202 9.81 -3.48 -14.95
CA PRO A 202 8.99 -4.10 -15.98
C PRO A 202 8.32 -5.38 -15.51
N SER A 203 7.14 -5.66 -16.06
CA SER A 203 6.43 -6.93 -15.93
C SER A 203 5.53 -7.19 -17.13
N ALA A 204 5.21 -8.44 -17.41
CA ALA A 204 4.14 -8.80 -18.33
C ALA A 204 2.78 -8.61 -17.66
N ARG A 205 1.75 -8.29 -18.44
CA ARG A 205 0.37 -8.31 -17.95
C ARG A 205 -0.07 -9.75 -17.72
N ILE A 206 -0.67 -10.01 -16.57
CA ILE A 206 -1.27 -11.28 -16.21
C ILE A 206 -2.78 -11.12 -16.33
N HIS A 207 -3.38 -11.85 -17.28
CA HIS A 207 -4.81 -11.80 -17.51
C HIS A 207 -5.56 -12.64 -16.48
N THR A 208 -6.00 -11.99 -15.41
CA THR A 208 -6.77 -12.61 -14.32
C THR A 208 -7.73 -11.61 -13.68
N LYS A 209 -8.83 -12.11 -13.13
CA LYS A 209 -9.72 -11.33 -12.26
C LYS A 209 -9.22 -11.25 -10.80
N ASN A 210 -8.19 -12.03 -10.45
CA ASN A 210 -7.65 -12.14 -9.09
C ASN A 210 -6.64 -11.01 -8.78
N THR A 211 -7.14 -9.80 -8.76
CA THR A 211 -6.34 -8.57 -8.54
C THR A 211 -6.68 -7.83 -7.25
N HIS A 212 -7.62 -8.39 -6.45
CA HIS A 212 -8.01 -7.78 -5.18
C HIS A 212 -6.83 -7.79 -4.19
N GLY A 213 -6.53 -6.63 -3.62
CA GLY A 213 -5.46 -6.44 -2.64
C GLY A 213 -4.05 -6.34 -3.22
N THR A 214 -3.87 -6.24 -4.55
CA THR A 214 -2.54 -6.08 -5.18
C THR A 214 -1.78 -4.85 -4.65
N GLY A 215 -2.46 -3.70 -4.47
CA GLY A 215 -1.87 -2.50 -3.90
C GLY A 215 -1.40 -2.70 -2.47
N CYS A 216 -2.26 -3.23 -1.60
CA CYS A 216 -1.92 -3.55 -0.21
C CYS A 216 -0.73 -4.53 -0.13
N THR A 217 -0.73 -5.56 -0.98
CA THR A 217 0.35 -6.55 -1.05
C THR A 217 1.67 -5.93 -1.48
N LEU A 218 1.68 -5.11 -2.55
CA LEU A 218 2.88 -4.42 -3.02
C LEU A 218 3.47 -3.51 -1.94
N SER A 219 2.64 -2.63 -1.36
CA SER A 219 3.10 -1.67 -0.35
C SER A 219 3.57 -2.35 0.94
N SER A 220 2.96 -3.46 1.35
CA SER A 220 3.38 -4.25 2.51
C SER A 220 4.67 -5.04 2.26
N ALA A 221 4.86 -5.57 1.05
CA ALA A 221 6.12 -6.17 0.65
C ALA A 221 7.24 -5.11 0.66
N PHE A 222 6.99 -3.91 0.11
CA PHE A 222 7.94 -2.80 0.14
C PHE A 222 8.34 -2.44 1.58
N ALA A 223 7.36 -2.24 2.48
CA ALA A 223 7.62 -1.97 3.89
C ALA A 223 8.42 -3.08 4.56
N SER A 224 8.16 -4.35 4.20
CA SER A 224 8.91 -5.50 4.72
C SER A 224 10.37 -5.49 4.28
N MET A 225 10.66 -5.09 3.03
CA MET A 225 12.03 -4.98 2.53
C MET A 225 12.78 -3.82 3.19
N LEU A 226 12.10 -2.68 3.42
CA LEU A 226 12.69 -1.58 4.20
C LEU A 226 12.96 -1.98 5.65
N ALA A 227 12.04 -2.73 6.28
CA ALA A 227 12.25 -3.24 7.63
C ALA A 227 13.47 -4.15 7.75
N LYS A 228 13.83 -4.86 6.67
CA LYS A 228 15.05 -5.68 6.55
C LYS A 228 16.30 -4.87 6.23
N GLY A 229 16.19 -3.56 6.00
CA GLY A 229 17.33 -2.68 5.73
C GLY A 229 17.75 -2.60 4.26
N LEU A 230 16.92 -3.05 3.30
CA LEU A 230 17.24 -2.90 1.89
C LEU A 230 17.20 -1.41 1.48
N PRO A 231 18.11 -0.97 0.58
CA PRO A 231 18.02 0.34 -0.06
C PRO A 231 16.69 0.49 -0.84
N LEU A 232 16.22 1.73 -1.02
CA LEU A 232 14.92 2.02 -1.66
C LEU A 232 14.76 1.35 -3.04
N PRO A 233 15.70 1.44 -3.99
CA PRO A 233 15.53 0.82 -5.30
C PRO A 233 15.45 -0.73 -5.24
N GLU A 234 16.25 -1.33 -4.38
CA GLU A 234 16.24 -2.79 -4.18
C GLU A 234 14.92 -3.24 -3.52
N ALA A 235 14.45 -2.48 -2.53
CA ALA A 235 13.17 -2.74 -1.88
C ALA A 235 11.99 -2.62 -2.86
N ALA A 236 12.01 -1.62 -3.76
CA ALA A 236 11.00 -1.45 -4.82
C ALA A 236 11.00 -2.65 -5.79
N ALA A 237 12.18 -3.05 -6.28
CA ALA A 237 12.32 -4.19 -7.18
C ALA A 237 11.87 -5.51 -6.53
N ALA A 238 12.27 -5.75 -5.28
CA ALA A 238 11.87 -6.95 -4.53
C ALA A 238 10.36 -6.99 -4.26
N ALA A 239 9.73 -5.86 -3.92
CA ALA A 239 8.29 -5.75 -3.74
C ALA A 239 7.53 -5.99 -5.05
N LYS A 240 8.02 -5.45 -6.19
CA LYS A 240 7.46 -5.70 -7.52
C LYS A 240 7.52 -7.18 -7.91
N ASN A 241 8.66 -7.82 -7.69
CA ASN A 241 8.80 -9.25 -7.95
C ASN A 241 7.83 -10.06 -7.08
N TYR A 242 7.76 -9.76 -5.78
CA TYR A 242 6.85 -10.45 -4.86
C TYR A 242 5.38 -10.39 -5.32
N ILE A 243 4.88 -9.20 -5.69
CA ILE A 243 3.48 -9.07 -6.14
C ILE A 243 3.25 -9.73 -7.49
N ASN A 244 4.19 -9.67 -8.44
CA ASN A 244 4.08 -10.36 -9.71
C ASN A 244 3.93 -11.87 -9.51
N ASP A 245 4.80 -12.48 -8.69
CA ASP A 245 4.74 -13.91 -8.38
C ASP A 245 3.45 -14.29 -7.66
N ALA A 246 2.96 -13.44 -6.75
CA ALA A 246 1.70 -13.66 -6.05
C ALA A 246 0.47 -13.60 -6.99
N ILE A 247 0.50 -12.72 -8.02
CA ILE A 247 -0.55 -12.65 -9.05
C ILE A 247 -0.49 -13.88 -9.94
N ILE A 248 0.70 -14.27 -10.45
CA ILE A 248 0.91 -15.45 -11.29
C ILE A 248 0.39 -16.70 -10.57
N ALA A 249 0.85 -16.93 -9.34
CA ALA A 249 0.47 -18.09 -8.55
C ALA A 249 -1.01 -18.09 -8.14
N GLY A 250 -1.65 -16.93 -8.07
CA GLY A 250 -3.07 -16.79 -7.73
C GLY A 250 -4.01 -16.79 -8.91
N ALA A 251 -3.50 -16.73 -10.15
CA ALA A 251 -4.30 -16.45 -11.35
C ALA A 251 -5.41 -17.45 -11.63
N GLU A 252 -5.15 -18.73 -11.35
CA GLU A 252 -6.08 -19.84 -11.64
C GLU A 252 -6.97 -20.22 -10.45
N TYR A 253 -6.77 -19.60 -9.27
CA TYR A 253 -7.60 -19.91 -8.10
C TYR A 253 -8.96 -19.22 -8.18
N GLU A 254 -9.98 -19.87 -7.66
CA GLU A 254 -11.31 -19.31 -7.53
C GLU A 254 -11.66 -19.11 -6.05
N ILE A 255 -11.88 -17.84 -5.67
CA ILE A 255 -12.38 -17.46 -4.35
C ILE A 255 -13.53 -16.48 -4.55
N GLY A 256 -14.74 -16.92 -4.23
CA GLY A 256 -15.95 -16.14 -4.42
C GLY A 256 -16.29 -15.91 -5.90
N HIS A 257 -17.23 -15.00 -6.15
CA HIS A 257 -17.82 -14.79 -7.49
C HIS A 257 -17.35 -13.50 -8.17
N GLY A 258 -16.59 -12.65 -7.47
CA GLY A 258 -16.08 -11.36 -7.96
C GLY A 258 -14.56 -11.36 -8.19
N PHE A 259 -13.93 -10.25 -7.82
CA PHE A 259 -12.47 -10.11 -7.89
C PHE A 259 -11.80 -10.90 -6.78
N GLY A 260 -11.10 -11.98 -7.14
CA GLY A 260 -10.36 -12.82 -6.21
C GLY A 260 -9.07 -12.16 -5.73
N PRO A 261 -8.51 -12.60 -4.57
CA PRO A 261 -7.23 -12.11 -4.06
C PRO A 261 -6.05 -12.80 -4.75
N VAL A 262 -4.86 -12.23 -4.57
CA VAL A 262 -3.59 -12.86 -4.94
C VAL A 262 -3.23 -14.02 -3.99
N LYS A 263 -2.33 -14.92 -4.40
CA LYS A 263 -1.79 -16.00 -3.54
C LYS A 263 -0.62 -15.45 -2.71
N HIS A 264 -0.91 -14.83 -1.55
CA HIS A 264 0.10 -14.18 -0.70
C HIS A 264 1.25 -15.12 -0.28
N PHE A 265 0.96 -16.39 0.00
CA PHE A 265 1.94 -17.38 0.44
C PHE A 265 2.49 -18.25 -0.71
N TRP A 266 2.59 -17.70 -1.92
CA TRP A 266 2.98 -18.42 -3.13
C TRP A 266 4.31 -19.19 -2.99
N ALA A 267 5.28 -18.65 -2.25
CA ALA A 267 6.56 -19.31 -2.04
C ALA A 267 6.53 -20.37 -0.91
N LEU A 268 5.51 -20.37 -0.06
CA LEU A 268 5.41 -21.22 1.12
C LEU A 268 4.38 -22.35 0.97
N TRP A 269 3.27 -22.10 0.29
CA TRP A 269 2.24 -23.09 0.05
C TRP A 269 2.56 -23.85 -1.24
N LYS A 270 2.87 -25.14 -1.09
CA LYS A 270 3.04 -26.07 -2.21
C LYS A 270 1.65 -26.61 -2.55
N ASP A 271 1.35 -26.65 -3.85
CA ASP A 271 0.14 -27.31 -4.38
C ASP A 271 0.33 -28.81 -4.39
#